data_9f8e962cb3ee2d8320bde0f3be24a727
#
_entry.id   9f8e962cb3ee2d8320bde0f3be24a727
#
_cell.length_a   1.000
_cell.length_b   1.000
_cell.length_c   1.000
_cell.angle_alpha   90.00
_cell.angle_beta   90.00
_cell.angle_gamma   90.00
#
_symmetry.space_group_name_H-M   'P 1'
#
loop_
_entity.id
_entity.type
_entity.pdbx_description
1 polymer ?
#
loop_
_entity_poly.entity_id
_entity_poly.type
_entity_poly.pdbx_seq_one_letter_code
_entity_poly.pdbx_strand_id
1 'polypeptide(L)'
;MKSILITGATSGIGKALAIKAANSGYQVIACGRNEDTLNELSKYNNISACQFDVTDLDDTRRALTTVKFDIAVLNAGTCEYVDIDDFEPDMFRRVFEPNFFGVVHCVDALLPRLKQGDKLVVVDSMARLLPFTRTQAYGASKAALHY
;
A
#
# COMPACT_ATOMS: atom_id res chain seq x y z
N MET A 1 -1.16 -10.69 -20.95
CA MET A 1 -0.95 -11.01 -19.52
C MET A 1 -1.37 -9.80 -18.74
N LYS A 2 -2.18 -9.95 -17.69
CA LYS A 2 -2.61 -8.81 -16.87
C LYS A 2 -1.51 -8.38 -15.90
N SER A 3 -1.43 -7.08 -15.66
CA SER A 3 -0.46 -6.48 -14.74
C SER A 3 -1.14 -6.01 -13.44
N ILE A 4 -0.47 -6.25 -12.31
CA ILE A 4 -0.94 -5.87 -10.97
C ILE A 4 0.14 -5.06 -10.25
N LEU A 5 -0.20 -3.85 -9.85
CA LEU A 5 0.61 -3.01 -8.98
C LEU A 5 0.19 -3.22 -7.52
N ILE A 6 1.16 -3.39 -6.62
CA ILE A 6 0.88 -3.65 -5.19
C ILE A 6 1.75 -2.73 -4.34
N THR A 7 1.16 -1.81 -3.58
CA THR A 7 1.89 -1.01 -2.60
C THR A 7 2.06 -1.77 -1.28
N GLY A 8 3.16 -1.51 -0.56
CA GLY A 8 3.51 -2.27 0.64
C GLY A 8 3.88 -3.72 0.35
N ALA A 9 4.44 -3.99 -0.83
CA ALA A 9 4.82 -5.33 -1.28
C ALA A 9 6.07 -5.90 -0.60
N THR A 10 6.74 -5.13 0.25
CA THR A 10 7.99 -5.56 0.90
C THR A 10 7.79 -6.33 2.20
N SER A 11 6.56 -6.48 2.68
CA SER A 11 6.27 -7.24 3.91
C SER A 11 4.83 -7.78 3.94
N GLY A 12 4.57 -8.68 4.89
CA GLY A 12 3.23 -9.13 5.27
C GLY A 12 2.34 -9.55 4.10
N ILE A 13 1.11 -9.03 4.09
CA ILE A 13 0.08 -9.36 3.09
C ILE A 13 0.52 -8.95 1.68
N GLY A 14 1.13 -7.77 1.53
CA GLY A 14 1.58 -7.27 0.24
C GLY A 14 2.65 -8.17 -0.41
N LYS A 15 3.64 -8.63 0.38
CA LYS A 15 4.69 -9.57 -0.09
C LYS A 15 4.08 -10.91 -0.51
N ALA A 16 3.22 -11.46 0.33
CA ALA A 16 2.54 -12.73 0.03
C ALA A 16 1.67 -12.62 -1.24
N LEU A 17 0.95 -11.52 -1.40
CA LEU A 17 0.13 -11.26 -2.58
C LEU A 17 0.98 -11.12 -3.84
N ALA A 18 2.11 -10.41 -3.77
CA ALA A 18 3.02 -10.22 -4.91
C ALA A 18 3.53 -11.57 -5.44
N ILE A 19 4.01 -12.43 -4.54
CA ILE A 19 4.49 -13.77 -4.89
C ILE A 19 3.35 -14.63 -5.45
N LYS A 20 2.20 -14.63 -4.80
CA LYS A 20 1.04 -15.40 -5.26
C LYS A 20 0.54 -14.95 -6.64
N ALA A 21 0.46 -13.67 -6.88
CA ALA A 21 0.05 -13.10 -8.16
C ALA A 21 1.04 -13.48 -9.29
N ALA A 22 2.35 -13.38 -9.03
CA ALA A 22 3.37 -13.78 -9.97
C ALA A 22 3.27 -15.27 -10.34
N ASN A 23 3.09 -16.13 -9.34
CA ASN A 23 2.89 -17.57 -9.54
C ASN A 23 1.57 -17.89 -10.27
N SER A 24 0.60 -16.98 -10.24
CA SER A 24 -0.67 -17.10 -10.97
C SER A 24 -0.62 -16.48 -12.38
N GLY A 25 0.56 -16.08 -12.84
CA GLY A 25 0.78 -15.60 -14.21
C GLY A 25 0.51 -14.09 -14.41
N TYR A 26 0.41 -13.30 -13.33
CA TYR A 26 0.37 -11.84 -13.46
C TYR A 26 1.78 -11.27 -13.61
N GLN A 27 1.88 -10.15 -14.34
CA GLN A 27 3.04 -9.26 -14.23
C GLN A 27 2.84 -8.39 -12.99
N VAL A 28 3.73 -8.48 -12.02
CA VAL A 28 3.63 -7.78 -10.74
C VAL A 28 4.58 -6.60 -10.70
N ILE A 29 4.07 -5.44 -10.32
CA ILE A 29 4.86 -4.28 -9.95
C ILE A 29 4.83 -4.20 -8.41
N ALA A 30 5.90 -4.65 -7.79
CA ALA A 30 6.05 -4.65 -6.34
C ALA A 30 6.58 -3.31 -5.85
N CYS A 31 5.73 -2.55 -5.12
CA CYS A 31 6.06 -1.21 -4.66
C CYS A 31 6.32 -1.20 -3.15
N GLY A 32 7.36 -0.46 -2.72
CA GLY A 32 7.70 -0.32 -1.31
C GLY A 32 9.00 0.45 -1.09
N ARG A 33 9.41 0.60 0.17
CA ARG A 33 10.60 1.36 0.55
C ARG A 33 11.86 0.51 0.69
N ASN A 34 11.69 -0.76 1.09
CA ASN A 34 12.82 -1.64 1.40
C ASN A 34 13.43 -2.20 0.12
N GLU A 35 14.58 -1.68 -0.25
CA GLU A 35 15.32 -2.03 -1.47
C GLU A 35 15.75 -3.50 -1.48
N ASP A 36 16.26 -4.01 -0.36
CA ASP A 36 16.73 -5.40 -0.28
C ASP A 36 15.59 -6.39 -0.59
N THR A 37 14.43 -6.16 0.02
CA THR A 37 13.25 -7.02 -0.22
C THR A 37 12.73 -6.86 -1.65
N LEU A 38 12.77 -5.66 -2.23
CA LEU A 38 12.40 -5.44 -3.63
C LEU A 38 13.35 -6.19 -4.56
N ASN A 39 14.66 -6.17 -4.28
CA ASN A 39 15.65 -6.92 -5.03
C ASN A 39 15.45 -8.44 -4.91
N GLU A 40 15.06 -8.94 -3.73
CA GLU A 40 14.66 -10.35 -3.56
C GLU A 40 13.45 -10.70 -4.40
N LEU A 41 12.41 -9.88 -4.38
CA LEU A 41 11.19 -10.09 -5.16
C LEU A 41 11.46 -10.06 -6.66
N SER A 42 12.37 -9.21 -7.12
CA SER A 42 12.75 -9.11 -8.55
C SER A 42 13.48 -10.36 -9.08
N LYS A 43 13.85 -11.31 -8.23
CA LYS A 43 14.35 -12.62 -8.68
C LYS A 43 13.24 -13.52 -9.26
N TYR A 44 11.98 -13.20 -8.98
CA TYR A 44 10.85 -13.86 -9.64
C TYR A 44 10.66 -13.25 -11.04
N ASN A 45 10.58 -14.11 -12.06
CA ASN A 45 10.53 -13.69 -13.47
C ASN A 45 9.43 -12.69 -13.82
N ASN A 46 8.32 -12.69 -13.06
CA ASN A 46 7.15 -11.86 -13.31
C ASN A 46 7.02 -10.71 -12.32
N ILE A 47 8.03 -10.41 -11.51
CA ILE A 47 7.99 -9.30 -10.55
C ILE A 47 9.03 -8.25 -10.94
N SER A 48 8.61 -7.02 -11.07
CA SER A 48 9.46 -5.83 -11.19
C SER A 48 9.36 -4.97 -9.92
N ALA A 49 10.47 -4.43 -9.47
CA ALA A 49 10.53 -3.52 -8.33
C ALA A 49 10.17 -2.09 -8.73
N CYS A 50 9.47 -1.40 -7.84
CA CYS A 50 9.21 0.03 -7.94
C CYS A 50 9.39 0.65 -6.54
N GLN A 51 10.56 1.25 -6.30
CA GLN A 51 10.90 1.80 -4.99
C GLN A 51 10.37 3.23 -4.86
N PHE A 52 9.54 3.45 -3.83
CA PHE A 52 9.11 4.79 -3.40
C PHE A 52 8.45 4.74 -2.01
N ASP A 53 8.30 5.91 -1.39
CA ASP A 53 7.55 6.09 -0.15
C ASP A 53 6.17 6.68 -0.44
N VAL A 54 5.10 5.95 -0.10
CA VAL A 54 3.71 6.42 -0.29
C VAL A 54 3.39 7.67 0.52
N THR A 55 4.15 7.97 1.58
CA THR A 55 3.96 9.18 2.40
C THR A 55 4.52 10.43 1.74
N ASP A 56 5.37 10.29 0.73
CA ASP A 56 5.89 11.38 -0.08
C ASP A 56 5.10 11.48 -1.39
N LEU A 57 4.36 12.58 -1.56
CA LEU A 57 3.51 12.80 -2.73
C LEU A 57 4.32 12.90 -4.03
N ASP A 58 5.44 13.63 -4.00
CA ASP A 58 6.24 13.85 -5.20
C ASP A 58 7.00 12.58 -5.61
N ASP A 59 7.47 11.81 -4.64
CA ASP A 59 8.07 10.50 -4.87
C ASP A 59 7.04 9.53 -5.46
N THR A 60 5.84 9.48 -4.90
CA THR A 60 4.73 8.66 -5.39
C THR A 60 4.34 9.03 -6.82
N ARG A 61 4.19 10.31 -7.13
CA ARG A 61 3.88 10.79 -8.48
C ARG A 61 4.97 10.39 -9.46
N ARG A 62 6.24 10.65 -9.14
CA ARG A 62 7.39 10.32 -9.97
C ARG A 62 7.46 8.83 -10.26
N ALA A 63 7.33 7.99 -9.23
CA ALA A 63 7.42 6.54 -9.35
C ALA A 63 6.29 5.94 -10.19
N LEU A 64 5.07 6.48 -10.06
CA LEU A 64 3.89 5.92 -10.71
C LEU A 64 3.56 6.52 -12.09
N THR A 65 4.22 7.61 -12.50
CA THR A 65 3.93 8.32 -13.76
C THR A 65 4.01 7.44 -15.01
N THR A 66 4.89 6.46 -15.05
CA THR A 66 5.11 5.62 -16.24
C THR A 66 4.62 4.18 -16.10
N VAL A 67 4.17 3.81 -14.90
CA VAL A 67 3.77 2.43 -14.61
C VAL A 67 2.46 2.09 -15.32
N LYS A 68 2.43 0.96 -16.02
CA LYS A 68 1.21 0.40 -16.63
C LYS A 68 0.66 -0.69 -15.74
N PHE A 69 -0.65 -0.68 -15.52
CA PHE A 69 -1.34 -1.68 -14.70
C PHE A 69 -2.77 -1.90 -15.19
N ASP A 70 -3.30 -3.09 -14.94
CA ASP A 70 -4.73 -3.41 -15.08
C ASP A 70 -5.42 -3.42 -13.71
N ILE A 71 -4.64 -3.70 -12.64
CA ILE A 71 -5.13 -3.72 -11.27
C ILE A 71 -4.09 -3.00 -10.40
N ALA A 72 -4.53 -2.06 -9.58
CA ALA A 72 -3.69 -1.47 -8.55
C ALA A 72 -4.26 -1.84 -7.16
N VAL A 73 -3.44 -2.46 -6.32
CA VAL A 73 -3.78 -2.83 -4.94
C VAL A 73 -3.03 -1.89 -3.98
N LEU A 74 -3.77 -0.98 -3.38
CA LEU A 74 -3.27 -0.03 -2.39
C LEU A 74 -3.32 -0.68 -1.02
N ASN A 75 -2.21 -1.36 -0.66
CA ASN A 75 -2.10 -2.18 0.54
C ASN A 75 -1.12 -1.59 1.57
N ALA A 76 -0.27 -0.64 1.19
CA ALA A 76 0.68 -0.03 2.11
C ALA A 76 -0.02 0.51 3.36
N GLY A 77 0.55 0.21 4.52
CA GLY A 77 0.01 0.65 5.80
C GLY A 77 0.83 0.12 6.97
N THR A 78 0.58 0.69 8.13
CA THR A 78 1.19 0.33 9.40
C THR A 78 0.17 0.28 10.53
N CYS A 79 0.51 -0.39 11.61
CA CYS A 79 -0.25 -0.37 12.86
C CYS A 79 0.73 -0.16 14.01
N GLU A 80 0.49 0.88 14.81
CA GLU A 80 1.15 1.10 16.08
C GLU A 80 0.13 0.93 17.21
N TYR A 81 0.56 0.37 18.32
CA TYR A 81 -0.32 0.12 19.46
C TYR A 81 -0.21 1.27 20.46
N VAL A 82 -1.35 1.86 20.80
CA VAL A 82 -1.43 2.92 21.82
C VAL A 82 -1.02 2.34 23.18
N ASP A 83 -0.10 3.02 23.87
CA ASP A 83 0.20 2.81 25.27
C ASP A 83 -0.46 3.90 26.09
N ILE A 84 -1.26 3.52 27.10
CA ILE A 84 -1.99 4.49 27.94
C ILE A 84 -1.03 5.23 28.87
N ASP A 85 0.00 4.54 29.35
CA ASP A 85 0.98 5.10 30.28
C ASP A 85 2.02 5.98 29.57
N ASP A 86 2.18 5.80 28.25
CA ASP A 86 3.07 6.57 27.39
C ASP A 86 2.34 6.99 26.11
N PHE A 87 1.30 7.81 26.28
CA PHE A 87 0.46 8.25 25.17
C PHE A 87 1.15 9.30 24.29
N GLU A 88 1.41 8.93 23.04
CA GLU A 88 2.02 9.79 22.03
C GLU A 88 0.98 10.29 20.99
N PRO A 89 0.57 11.57 21.00
CA PRO A 89 -0.33 12.10 19.97
C PRO A 89 0.24 11.98 18.54
N ASP A 90 1.54 12.09 18.38
CA ASP A 90 2.20 12.01 17.05
C ASP A 90 2.14 10.60 16.45
N MET A 91 1.90 9.55 17.24
CA MET A 91 1.62 8.21 16.74
C MET A 91 0.43 8.21 15.76
N PHE A 92 -0.61 8.97 16.05
CA PHE A 92 -1.76 9.07 15.14
C PHE A 92 -1.36 9.61 13.78
N ARG A 93 -0.49 10.64 13.73
CA ARG A 93 0.05 11.17 12.47
C ARG A 93 0.86 10.11 11.74
N ARG A 94 1.80 9.44 12.43
CA ARG A 94 2.63 8.38 11.83
C ARG A 94 1.81 7.23 11.24
N VAL A 95 0.66 6.91 11.83
CA VAL A 95 -0.23 5.86 11.31
C VAL A 95 -1.09 6.38 10.16
N PHE A 96 -1.62 7.60 10.25
CA PHE A 96 -2.44 8.20 9.19
C PHE A 96 -1.66 8.46 7.91
N GLU A 97 -0.38 8.84 8.01
CA GLU A 97 0.46 9.12 6.84
C GLU A 97 0.47 7.96 5.82
N PRO A 98 0.89 6.73 6.15
CA PRO A 98 0.85 5.65 5.18
C PRO A 98 -0.57 5.09 4.94
N ASN A 99 -1.43 5.04 5.97
CA ASN A 99 -2.70 4.34 5.90
C ASN A 99 -3.78 5.11 5.16
N PHE A 100 -3.77 6.44 5.24
CA PHE A 100 -4.76 7.32 4.63
C PHE A 100 -4.12 8.21 3.56
N PHE A 101 -3.18 9.09 3.93
CA PHE A 101 -2.58 10.02 2.97
C PHE A 101 -1.78 9.28 1.89
N GLY A 102 -1.05 8.23 2.23
CA GLY A 102 -0.36 7.40 1.25
C GLY A 102 -1.29 6.78 0.21
N VAL A 103 -2.51 6.39 0.61
CA VAL A 103 -3.53 5.93 -0.34
C VAL A 103 -4.02 7.10 -1.21
N VAL A 104 -4.27 8.28 -0.63
CA VAL A 104 -4.68 9.48 -1.36
C VAL A 104 -3.61 9.87 -2.40
N HIS A 105 -2.32 9.84 -2.03
CA HIS A 105 -1.20 10.11 -2.95
C HIS A 105 -1.17 9.12 -4.13
N CYS A 106 -1.37 7.83 -3.84
CA CYS A 106 -1.44 6.81 -4.88
C CYS A 106 -2.66 7.02 -5.79
N VAL A 107 -3.82 7.37 -5.24
CA VAL A 107 -5.03 7.69 -6.03
C VAL A 107 -4.79 8.90 -6.92
N ASP A 108 -4.18 9.98 -6.40
CA ASP A 108 -3.81 11.16 -7.18
C ASP A 108 -2.93 10.81 -8.39
N ALA A 109 -1.92 9.96 -8.19
CA ALA A 109 -1.01 9.55 -9.25
C ALA A 109 -1.63 8.58 -10.28
N LEU A 110 -2.56 7.73 -9.85
CA LEU A 110 -3.11 6.64 -10.68
C LEU A 110 -4.44 7.01 -11.36
N LEU A 111 -5.29 7.79 -10.70
CA LEU A 111 -6.64 8.11 -11.17
C LEU A 111 -6.67 8.70 -12.61
N PRO A 112 -5.82 9.67 -12.98
CA PRO A 112 -5.81 10.22 -14.33
C PRO A 112 -5.42 9.21 -15.41
N ARG A 113 -4.93 8.04 -15.04
CA ARG A 113 -4.37 7.02 -15.92
C ARG A 113 -5.25 5.77 -16.01
N LEU A 114 -6.30 5.68 -15.21
CA LEU A 114 -7.26 4.59 -15.24
C LEU A 114 -7.96 4.54 -16.59
N LYS A 115 -8.05 3.35 -17.15
CA LYS A 115 -8.78 3.05 -18.39
C LYS A 115 -10.00 2.22 -18.06
N GLN A 116 -10.90 2.14 -19.02
CA GLN A 116 -12.07 1.28 -18.86
C GLN A 116 -11.63 -0.19 -18.67
N GLY A 117 -12.08 -0.78 -17.58
CA GLY A 117 -11.76 -2.16 -17.18
C GLY A 117 -10.63 -2.28 -16.16
N ASP A 118 -9.83 -1.22 -15.92
CA ASP A 118 -8.86 -1.20 -14.84
C ASP A 118 -9.54 -1.19 -13.46
N LYS A 119 -8.83 -1.68 -12.45
CA LYS A 119 -9.33 -1.77 -11.08
C LYS A 119 -8.40 -1.10 -10.10
N LEU A 120 -8.96 -0.29 -9.23
CA LEU A 120 -8.31 0.25 -8.04
C LEU A 120 -8.88 -0.45 -6.81
N VAL A 121 -8.04 -1.16 -6.08
CA VAL A 121 -8.42 -1.93 -4.88
C VAL A 121 -7.72 -1.33 -3.68
N VAL A 122 -8.48 -0.96 -2.66
CA VAL A 122 -7.95 -0.44 -1.40
C VAL A 122 -8.09 -1.51 -0.33
N VAL A 123 -7.00 -1.81 0.38
CA VAL A 123 -7.00 -2.79 1.48
C VAL A 123 -7.45 -2.10 2.76
N ASP A 124 -8.66 -2.43 3.16
CA ASP A 124 -9.29 -1.94 4.39
C ASP A 124 -9.09 -2.94 5.56
N SER A 125 -9.75 -2.72 6.69
CA SER A 125 -9.66 -3.56 7.88
C SER A 125 -10.99 -3.59 8.65
N MET A 126 -11.26 -4.71 9.29
CA MET A 126 -12.37 -4.81 10.27
C MET A 126 -12.19 -3.86 11.46
N ALA A 127 -10.98 -3.40 11.73
CA ALA A 127 -10.70 -2.41 12.77
C ALA A 127 -11.43 -1.07 12.56
N ARG A 128 -11.93 -0.79 11.36
CA ARG A 128 -12.80 0.38 11.09
C ARG A 128 -14.19 0.27 11.71
N LEU A 129 -14.65 -0.95 11.96
CA LEU A 129 -15.98 -1.25 12.51
C LEU A 129 -15.93 -1.69 13.97
N LEU A 130 -14.84 -2.38 14.36
CA LEU A 130 -14.69 -2.97 15.68
C LEU A 130 -13.50 -2.35 16.39
N PRO A 131 -13.69 -1.77 17.58
CA PRO A 131 -12.59 -1.20 18.35
C PRO A 131 -11.75 -2.33 18.96
N PHE A 132 -10.62 -2.64 18.38
CA PHE A 132 -9.64 -3.53 18.98
C PHE A 132 -8.81 -2.78 20.02
N THR A 133 -8.40 -3.50 21.06
CA THR A 133 -7.58 -2.93 22.14
C THR A 133 -6.29 -2.33 21.58
N ARG A 134 -5.97 -1.10 22.01
CA ARG A 134 -4.73 -0.38 21.67
C ARG A 134 -4.53 -0.04 20.18
N THR A 135 -5.55 -0.19 19.33
CA THR A 135 -5.43 0.09 17.89
C THR A 135 -6.19 1.35 17.46
N GLN A 136 -6.34 2.32 18.33
CA GLN A 136 -7.17 3.51 18.09
C GLN A 136 -6.72 4.29 16.86
N ALA A 137 -5.41 4.56 16.71
CA ALA A 137 -4.87 5.25 15.55
C ALA A 137 -5.09 4.45 14.25
N TYR A 138 -4.85 3.14 14.30
CA TYR A 138 -5.06 2.24 13.17
C TYR A 138 -6.54 2.17 12.77
N GLY A 139 -7.43 1.89 13.72
CA GLY A 139 -8.87 1.80 13.48
C GLY A 139 -9.43 3.11 12.91
N ALA A 140 -9.03 4.25 13.50
CA ALA A 140 -9.44 5.57 13.01
C ALA A 140 -8.94 5.83 11.56
N SER A 141 -7.70 5.47 11.23
CA SER A 141 -7.15 5.63 9.87
C SER A 141 -7.90 4.78 8.84
N LYS A 142 -8.28 3.54 9.22
CA LYS A 142 -9.05 2.65 8.35
C LYS A 142 -10.51 3.09 8.23
N ALA A 143 -11.11 3.65 9.28
CA ALA A 143 -12.44 4.25 9.21
C ALA A 143 -12.44 5.48 8.26
N ALA A 144 -11.43 6.36 8.36
CA ALA A 144 -11.27 7.49 7.44
C ALA A 144 -11.09 7.01 5.98
N LEU A 145 -10.34 5.95 5.76
CA LEU A 145 -10.11 5.38 4.43
C LEU A 145 -11.37 4.78 3.81
N HIS A 146 -12.30 4.33 4.62
CA HIS A 146 -13.55 3.73 4.15
C HIS A 146 -14.49 4.74 3.50
N TYR A 147 -14.47 6.00 3.92
CA TYR A 147 -15.25 7.09 3.34
C TYR A 147 -14.66 7.58 2.01
#